data_6fdb21de888976cd8f320e41fc43763f
#
_entry.id   6fdb21de888976cd8f320e41fc43763f
#
_cell.length_a   1.000
_cell.length_b   1.000
_cell.length_c   1.000
_cell.angle_alpha   90.00
_cell.angle_beta   90.00
_cell.angle_gamma   90.00
#
_symmetry.space_group_name_H-M   'P 1'
#
loop_
_entity.id
_entity.type
_entity.pdbx_description
1 polymer ?
#
loop_
_entity_poly.entity_id
_entity_poly.type
_entity_poly.pdbx_seq_one_letter_code
_entity_poly.pdbx_strand_id
1 'polypeptide(L)'
;MTSKPASQPDLARDGDSDIMSATFGYLGAIFLGPVIPLAVYLLRSRRSSFMRYHAATAVNLSLTATLYGLCCLILGGLLLLDSVTAALIVAIPVGLVIWVSALRYLIRGAIAANRGERSDAPDWICAHIVG
;
A
#
# COMPACT_ATOMS: atom_id res chain seq x y z
N MET A 1 11.02 21.03 -36.50
CA MET A 1 9.81 20.23 -36.22
C MET A 1 9.22 20.71 -34.89
N THR A 2 8.12 21.39 -34.94
CA THR A 2 7.39 21.81 -33.75
C THR A 2 6.51 20.65 -33.31
N SER A 3 6.87 19.99 -32.21
CA SER A 3 5.98 19.04 -31.55
C SER A 3 4.73 19.81 -31.11
N LYS A 4 3.56 19.38 -31.57
CA LYS A 4 2.28 19.94 -31.17
C LYS A 4 2.17 19.78 -29.64
N PRO A 5 1.97 20.85 -28.86
CA PRO A 5 1.76 20.71 -27.42
C PRO A 5 0.51 19.85 -27.21
N ALA A 6 0.59 18.88 -26.28
CA ALA A 6 -0.57 18.07 -25.91
C ALA A 6 -1.73 18.99 -25.54
N SER A 7 -2.93 18.72 -26.05
CA SER A 7 -4.10 19.53 -25.73
C SER A 7 -4.43 19.36 -24.24
N GLN A 8 -4.89 20.43 -23.59
CA GLN A 8 -5.27 20.38 -22.16
C GLN A 8 -6.19 19.21 -21.78
N PRO A 9 -7.16 18.79 -22.63
CA PRO A 9 -7.99 17.61 -22.36
C PRO A 9 -7.20 16.31 -22.24
N ASP A 10 -6.12 16.14 -23.00
CA ASP A 10 -5.30 14.93 -22.97
C ASP A 10 -4.47 14.82 -21.68
N LEU A 11 -3.93 15.94 -21.21
CA LEU A 11 -3.19 16.01 -19.94
C LEU A 11 -4.10 15.77 -18.73
N ALA A 12 -5.32 16.28 -18.75
CA ALA A 12 -6.32 16.04 -17.70
C ALA A 12 -6.77 14.58 -17.68
N ARG A 13 -6.93 13.96 -18.85
CA ARG A 13 -7.34 12.56 -18.97
C ARG A 13 -6.27 11.58 -18.50
N ASP A 14 -4.99 11.88 -18.79
CA ASP A 14 -3.87 11.09 -18.29
C ASP A 14 -3.73 11.21 -16.77
N GLY A 15 -3.91 12.41 -16.21
CA GLY A 15 -3.92 12.65 -14.77
C GLY A 15 -5.03 11.88 -14.06
N ASP A 16 -6.24 11.88 -14.58
CA ASP A 16 -7.39 11.15 -14.02
C ASP A 16 -7.15 9.64 -14.02
N SER A 17 -6.56 9.08 -15.09
CA SER A 17 -6.25 7.66 -15.18
C SER A 17 -5.17 7.24 -14.18
N ASP A 18 -4.21 8.11 -13.90
CA ASP A 18 -3.14 7.89 -12.94
C ASP A 18 -3.66 7.92 -11.50
N ILE A 19 -4.51 8.89 -11.17
CA ILE A 19 -5.18 9.00 -9.87
C ILE A 19 -6.03 7.76 -9.60
N MET A 20 -6.85 7.33 -10.57
CA MET A 20 -7.68 6.16 -10.46
C MET A 20 -6.83 4.90 -10.24
N SER A 21 -5.76 4.73 -11.02
CA SER A 21 -4.87 3.57 -10.89
C SER A 21 -4.13 3.52 -9.56
N ALA A 22 -3.69 4.68 -9.03
CA ALA A 22 -3.08 4.77 -7.72
C ALA A 22 -4.09 4.40 -6.62
N THR A 23 -5.32 4.92 -6.69
CA THR A 23 -6.39 4.61 -5.74
C THR A 23 -6.73 3.11 -5.77
N PHE A 24 -6.85 2.50 -6.95
CA PHE A 24 -7.05 1.04 -7.09
C PHE A 24 -5.88 0.23 -6.53
N GLY A 25 -4.64 0.72 -6.63
CA GLY A 25 -3.47 0.10 -6.01
C GLY A 25 -3.61 -0.01 -4.49
N TYR A 26 -4.03 1.06 -3.82
CA TYR A 26 -4.26 1.06 -2.37
C TYR A 26 -5.46 0.20 -1.96
N LEU A 27 -6.59 0.30 -2.67
CA LEU A 27 -7.78 -0.52 -2.39
C LEU A 27 -7.50 -2.00 -2.65
N GLY A 28 -6.78 -2.32 -3.72
CA GLY A 28 -6.36 -3.68 -4.04
C GLY A 28 -5.44 -4.28 -2.98
N ALA A 29 -4.59 -3.47 -2.36
CA ALA A 29 -3.73 -3.90 -1.26
C ALA A 29 -4.52 -4.38 -0.04
N ILE A 30 -5.72 -3.85 0.19
CA ILE A 30 -6.60 -4.27 1.29
C ILE A 30 -7.13 -5.69 1.06
N PHE A 31 -7.49 -6.03 -0.19
CA PHE A 31 -8.12 -7.31 -0.52
C PHE A 31 -7.11 -8.42 -0.87
N LEU A 32 -6.10 -8.10 -1.67
CA LEU A 32 -5.12 -9.06 -2.20
C LEU A 32 -3.70 -8.82 -1.66
N GLY A 33 -3.53 -8.00 -0.62
CA GLY A 33 -2.22 -7.70 -0.05
C GLY A 33 -1.28 -7.01 -1.05
N PRO A 34 0.01 -7.39 -1.10
CA PRO A 34 1.00 -6.70 -1.92
C PRO A 34 0.88 -6.98 -3.44
N VAL A 35 0.07 -7.95 -3.85
CA VAL A 35 0.02 -8.42 -5.25
C VAL A 35 -0.48 -7.33 -6.21
N ILE A 36 -1.59 -6.67 -5.87
CA ILE A 36 -2.16 -5.61 -6.72
C ILE A 36 -1.29 -4.36 -6.78
N PRO A 37 -0.82 -3.76 -5.67
CA PRO A 37 0.08 -2.62 -5.75
C PRO A 37 1.39 -2.96 -6.46
N LEU A 38 1.92 -4.17 -6.30
CA LEU A 38 3.10 -4.62 -7.04
C LEU A 38 2.83 -4.69 -8.55
N ALA A 39 1.70 -5.23 -8.97
CA ALA A 39 1.30 -5.27 -10.37
C ALA A 39 1.14 -3.85 -10.95
N VAL A 40 0.49 -2.94 -10.22
CA VAL A 40 0.35 -1.53 -10.62
C VAL A 40 1.73 -0.85 -10.72
N TYR A 41 2.62 -1.10 -9.76
CA TYR A 41 3.98 -0.58 -9.78
C TYR A 41 4.74 -1.05 -11.04
N LEU A 42 4.75 -2.35 -11.33
CA LEU A 42 5.47 -2.91 -12.47
C LEU A 42 4.91 -2.45 -13.81
N LEU A 43 3.58 -2.35 -13.92
CA LEU A 43 2.92 -2.03 -15.19
C LEU A 43 2.90 -0.52 -15.49
N ARG A 44 2.80 0.34 -14.48
CA ARG A 44 2.54 1.76 -14.65
C ARG A 44 3.59 2.73 -14.08
N SER A 45 4.56 2.26 -13.29
CA SER A 45 5.57 3.12 -12.66
C SER A 45 6.42 3.92 -13.66
N ARG A 46 6.50 3.47 -14.91
CA ARG A 46 7.27 4.13 -15.98
C ARG A 46 6.55 5.33 -16.61
N ARG A 47 5.26 5.52 -16.34
CA ARG A 47 4.45 6.54 -17.02
C ARG A 47 4.55 7.91 -16.39
N SER A 48 4.52 8.00 -15.04
CA SER A 48 4.62 9.27 -14.34
C SER A 48 5.31 9.13 -12.99
N SER A 49 5.94 10.23 -12.51
CA SER A 49 6.56 10.27 -11.18
C SER A 49 5.53 10.15 -10.06
N PHE A 50 4.32 10.66 -10.28
CA PHE A 50 3.19 10.54 -9.36
C PHE A 50 2.80 9.07 -9.15
N MET A 51 2.59 8.33 -10.25
CA MET A 51 2.26 6.90 -10.20
C MET A 51 3.34 6.08 -9.53
N ARG A 52 4.61 6.35 -9.84
CA ARG A 52 5.73 5.65 -9.22
C ARG A 52 5.76 5.84 -7.72
N TYR A 53 5.55 7.06 -7.24
CA TYR A 53 5.52 7.38 -5.81
C TYR A 53 4.39 6.61 -5.09
N HIS A 54 3.14 6.74 -5.56
CA HIS A 54 1.99 6.10 -4.92
C HIS A 54 2.03 4.57 -5.02
N ALA A 55 2.44 4.02 -6.16
CA ALA A 55 2.58 2.58 -6.32
C ALA A 55 3.70 2.03 -5.42
N ALA A 56 4.86 2.69 -5.33
CA ALA A 56 5.93 2.29 -4.42
C ALA A 56 5.49 2.36 -2.95
N THR A 57 4.79 3.42 -2.55
CA THR A 57 4.26 3.57 -1.19
C THR A 57 3.26 2.47 -0.86
N ALA A 58 2.34 2.15 -1.76
CA ALA A 58 1.35 1.07 -1.56
C ALA A 58 2.02 -0.30 -1.47
N VAL A 59 3.03 -0.58 -2.31
CA VAL A 59 3.82 -1.83 -2.25
C VAL A 59 4.58 -1.93 -0.93
N ASN A 60 5.32 -0.89 -0.56
CA ASN A 60 6.11 -0.87 0.67
C ASN A 60 5.22 -1.05 1.91
N LEU A 61 4.10 -0.34 1.97
CA LEU A 61 3.14 -0.45 3.07
C LEU A 61 2.53 -1.85 3.16
N SER A 62 2.10 -2.43 2.05
CA SER A 62 1.49 -3.77 2.03
C SER A 62 2.52 -4.88 2.31
N LEU A 63 3.76 -4.76 1.82
CA LEU A 63 4.84 -5.68 2.15
C LEU A 63 5.18 -5.63 3.64
N THR A 64 5.31 -4.43 4.21
CA THR A 64 5.60 -4.25 5.64
C THR A 64 4.46 -4.82 6.49
N ALA A 65 3.20 -4.56 6.14
CA ALA A 65 2.05 -5.13 6.85
C ALA A 65 2.02 -6.67 6.76
N THR A 66 2.34 -7.23 5.59
CA THR A 66 2.43 -8.68 5.39
C THR A 66 3.55 -9.29 6.24
N LEU A 67 4.72 -8.65 6.29
CA LEU A 67 5.84 -9.10 7.12
C LEU A 67 5.48 -9.11 8.60
N TYR A 68 4.86 -8.03 9.10
CA TYR A 68 4.35 -8.00 10.48
C TYR A 68 3.29 -9.06 10.76
N GLY A 69 2.37 -9.28 9.82
CA GLY A 69 1.38 -10.34 9.90
C GLY A 69 2.02 -11.73 9.98
N LEU A 70 3.05 -11.99 9.18
CA LEU A 70 3.81 -13.24 9.22
C LEU A 70 4.53 -13.43 10.56
N CYS A 71 5.19 -12.37 11.07
CA CYS A 71 5.80 -12.41 12.40
C CYS A 71 4.78 -12.72 13.50
N CYS A 72 3.60 -12.11 13.43
CA CYS A 72 2.51 -12.40 14.37
C CYS A 72 2.01 -13.84 14.26
N LEU A 73 1.92 -14.41 13.06
CA LEU A 73 1.52 -15.80 12.86
C LEU A 73 2.56 -16.78 13.44
N ILE A 74 3.84 -16.50 13.21
CA ILE A 74 4.93 -17.32 13.78
C ILE A 74 4.92 -17.24 15.32
N LEU A 75 4.82 -16.03 15.87
CA LEU A 75 4.78 -15.84 17.32
C LEU A 75 3.54 -16.49 17.94
N GLY A 76 2.37 -16.30 17.31
CA GLY A 76 1.12 -16.94 17.73
C GLY A 76 1.21 -18.47 17.67
N GLY A 77 1.82 -19.02 16.62
CA GLY A 77 2.06 -20.45 16.48
C GLY A 77 2.98 -21.01 17.57
N LEU A 78 4.06 -20.30 17.90
CA LEU A 78 4.95 -20.68 19.00
C LEU A 78 4.25 -20.66 20.36
N LEU A 79 3.44 -19.62 20.62
CA LEU A 79 2.67 -19.49 21.85
C LEU A 79 1.58 -20.58 21.96
N LEU A 80 1.02 -21.05 20.84
CA LEU A 80 0.06 -22.15 20.82
C LEU A 80 0.65 -23.46 21.33
N LEU A 81 1.96 -23.69 21.14
CA LEU A 81 2.65 -24.88 21.64
C LEU A 81 2.77 -24.87 23.18
N ASP A 82 2.77 -23.70 23.80
CA ASP A 82 2.85 -23.56 25.25
C ASP A 82 1.44 -23.48 25.88
N SER A 83 0.61 -22.56 25.39
CA SER A 83 -0.76 -22.37 25.89
C SER A 83 -1.65 -21.69 24.86
N VAL A 84 -2.78 -22.33 24.52
CA VAL A 84 -3.80 -21.75 23.62
C VAL A 84 -4.34 -20.43 24.18
N THR A 85 -4.53 -20.32 25.47
CA THR A 85 -5.04 -19.11 26.13
C THR A 85 -4.04 -17.96 26.00
N ALA A 86 -2.75 -18.22 26.26
CA ALA A 86 -1.70 -17.21 26.11
C ALA A 86 -1.58 -16.73 24.65
N ALA A 87 -1.64 -17.66 23.68
CA ALA A 87 -1.63 -17.34 22.26
C ALA A 87 -2.79 -16.41 21.87
N LEU A 88 -4.01 -16.70 22.31
CA LEU A 88 -5.19 -15.88 21.97
C LEU A 88 -5.13 -14.49 22.62
N ILE A 89 -4.69 -14.40 23.87
CA ILE A 89 -4.60 -13.12 24.60
C ILE A 89 -3.54 -12.19 23.99
N VAL A 90 -2.45 -12.73 23.46
CA VAL A 90 -1.35 -11.93 22.90
C VAL A 90 -1.51 -11.72 21.40
N ALA A 91 -1.72 -12.80 20.62
CA ALA A 91 -1.70 -12.73 19.17
C ALA A 91 -2.90 -11.95 18.59
N ILE A 92 -4.09 -12.08 19.18
CA ILE A 92 -5.28 -11.38 18.68
C ILE A 92 -5.16 -9.87 18.81
N PRO A 93 -4.86 -9.27 20.00
CA PRO A 93 -4.74 -7.82 20.11
C PRO A 93 -3.60 -7.24 19.28
N VAL A 94 -2.44 -7.91 19.27
CA VAL A 94 -1.28 -7.46 18.48
C VAL A 94 -1.59 -7.51 16.99
N GLY A 95 -2.14 -8.60 16.49
CA GLY A 95 -2.55 -8.74 15.09
C GLY A 95 -3.60 -7.71 14.69
N LEU A 96 -4.59 -7.45 15.56
CA LEU A 96 -5.63 -6.45 15.33
C LEU A 96 -5.05 -5.03 15.23
N VAL A 97 -4.13 -4.65 16.13
CA VAL A 97 -3.48 -3.33 16.10
C VAL A 97 -2.69 -3.14 14.81
N ILE A 98 -1.92 -4.15 14.39
CA ILE A 98 -1.15 -4.09 13.14
C ILE A 98 -2.11 -3.97 11.94
N TRP A 99 -3.15 -4.78 11.89
CA TRP A 99 -4.11 -4.78 10.79
C TRP A 99 -4.88 -3.46 10.69
N VAL A 100 -5.40 -2.94 11.80
CA VAL A 100 -6.12 -1.65 11.83
C VAL A 100 -5.19 -0.50 11.44
N SER A 101 -3.93 -0.52 11.90
CA SER A 101 -2.93 0.49 11.53
C SER A 101 -2.64 0.47 10.03
N ALA A 102 -2.37 -0.71 9.47
CA ALA A 102 -2.13 -0.87 8.04
C ALA A 102 -3.34 -0.41 7.20
N LEU A 103 -4.54 -0.82 7.58
CA LEU A 103 -5.79 -0.44 6.92
C LEU A 103 -5.99 1.09 6.94
N ARG A 104 -5.77 1.73 8.09
CA ARG A 104 -5.87 3.19 8.22
C ARG A 104 -4.93 3.92 7.27
N TYR A 105 -3.67 3.47 7.15
CA TYR A 105 -2.70 4.09 6.27
C TYR A 105 -2.97 3.81 4.79
N LEU A 106 -3.46 2.61 4.45
CA LEU A 106 -3.90 2.28 3.09
C LEU A 106 -5.08 3.16 2.66
N ILE A 107 -6.07 3.35 3.54
CA ILE A 107 -7.22 4.24 3.27
C ILE A 107 -6.77 5.70 3.11
N ARG A 108 -5.89 6.19 3.98
CA ARG A 108 -5.33 7.54 3.85
C ARG A 108 -4.54 7.70 2.56
N GLY A 109 -3.75 6.71 2.19
CA GLY A 109 -3.03 6.68 0.91
C GLY A 109 -3.97 6.72 -0.29
N ALA A 110 -5.07 5.97 -0.26
CA ALA A 110 -6.09 5.99 -1.30
C ALA A 110 -6.78 7.36 -1.41
N ILE A 111 -7.11 8.00 -0.28
CA ILE A 111 -7.71 9.34 -0.25
C ILE A 111 -6.73 10.39 -0.78
N ALA A 112 -5.46 10.35 -0.37
CA ALA A 112 -4.43 11.26 -0.84
C ALA A 112 -4.19 11.10 -2.35
N ALA A 113 -4.12 9.86 -2.84
CA ALA A 113 -4.01 9.56 -4.26
C ALA A 113 -5.19 10.11 -5.07
N ASN A 114 -6.41 9.96 -4.55
CA ASN A 114 -7.62 10.49 -5.19
C ASN A 114 -7.66 12.02 -5.22
N ARG A 115 -6.97 12.70 -4.29
CA ARG A 115 -6.82 14.16 -4.27
C ARG A 115 -5.61 14.67 -5.06
N GLY A 116 -4.81 13.77 -5.63
CA GLY A 116 -3.55 14.12 -6.30
C GLY A 116 -2.44 14.56 -5.35
N GLU A 117 -2.55 14.28 -4.05
CA GLU A 117 -1.61 14.65 -2.99
C GLU A 117 -0.66 13.49 -2.66
N ARG A 118 0.54 13.81 -2.14
CA ARG A 118 1.44 12.79 -1.59
C ARG A 118 1.02 12.43 -0.16
N SER A 119 1.00 11.14 0.15
CA SER A 119 0.73 10.67 1.51
C SER A 119 2.05 10.32 2.21
N ASP A 120 2.33 10.97 3.33
CA ASP A 120 3.47 10.63 4.16
C ASP A 120 3.08 9.55 5.16
N ALA A 121 3.64 8.34 4.99
CA ALA A 121 3.53 7.27 5.97
C ALA A 121 4.84 7.20 6.77
N PRO A 122 4.78 7.00 8.09
CA PRO A 122 5.99 6.89 8.90
C PRO A 122 6.78 5.62 8.55
N ASP A 123 8.11 5.69 8.61
CA ASP A 123 9.04 4.66 8.17
C ASP A 123 8.84 3.30 8.85
N TRP A 124 8.34 3.29 10.09
CA TRP A 124 8.08 2.05 10.83
C TRP A 124 6.87 1.26 10.30
N ILE A 125 5.98 1.90 9.53
CA ILE A 125 4.83 1.24 8.86
C ILE A 125 5.12 1.04 7.38
N CYS A 126 5.86 1.95 6.77
CA CYS A 126 6.18 1.92 5.35
C CYS A 126 7.71 1.86 5.19
N ALA A 127 8.30 0.69 5.36
CA ALA A 127 9.71 0.51 5.07
C ALA A 127 9.99 0.76 3.59
N HIS A 128 11.03 1.55 3.27
CA HIS A 128 11.43 1.85 1.90
C HIS A 128 12.11 0.64 1.26
N ILE A 129 11.33 -0.37 0.87
CA ILE A 129 11.82 -1.60 0.25
C ILE A 129 11.95 -1.43 -1.26
N VAL A 130 11.03 -0.66 -1.86
CA VAL A 130 10.99 -0.36 -3.29
C VAL A 130 11.04 1.16 -3.47
N GLY A 131 12.01 1.63 -4.24
CA GLY A 131 12.27 3.04 -4.50
C GLY A 131 11.84 3.51 -5.90
#